data_2760855c338322e6a0350c9ae18ba597
#
_entry.id   2760855c338322e6a0350c9ae18ba597
#
_cell.length_a   1.000
_cell.length_b   1.000
_cell.length_c   1.000
_cell.angle_alpha   90.00
_cell.angle_beta   90.00
_cell.angle_gamma   90.00
#
_symmetry.space_group_name_H-M   'P 1'
#
loop_
_entity.id
_entity.type
_entity.pdbx_description
1 polymer ?
#
loop_
_entity_poly.entity_id
_entity_poly.type
_entity_poly.pdbx_seq_one_letter_code
_entity_poly.pdbx_strand_id
1 'polypeptide(L)'
;MLVARDLEIRAGARLLLEHASFQIAAGDKIGLVGRNGAGKTTMTKILAGEGQPAAGTVTRGGPIGYLPQDPRTGDLDILAKNRILAARGLDAVVARLRDAELKMGDDSEAVRDQAMAKYARAEAELAAAGGYAAESEAARIASNLGLPERVLHQPLRTLSGGQRRRVELARILFAGAETLLLDEPTNHLDADSIGWLRSYLQGYSGGLIVISHDVGLLSATVNKVFHLDANRAELDIYSMDWKRYLLQRETDEKRRRRERLNAERKAEQLLTQADKMRAKATKATAAQNMARRAERLLAGIEGERAADRVAKIRFPDPAPSGKTPLTAADLSKSYGSLEVFTGVDLAIDRGSQVVVLGLNGAGKTTLLRILAGIEEPDTGEVRPGHGLRLGYYAQEHETLDTSRTVLANMKSAAPDLNETDVRKVLGSFLFSGDDVEKPAAVLSGGEKTRLALAMLVVSSANVLLLDEPTNNLDPASRAEVLDAIRRYAGAVVLVTHDEGAVEALDPDRVLLLPDGVEDLWNPDYADLISLA
;
A
#
# COMPACT_ATOMS: atom_id res chain seq x y z
N MET A 1 -22.02 10.48 -12.34
CA MET A 1 -22.14 11.20 -11.05
C MET A 1 -22.39 10.20 -9.93
N LEU A 2 -21.71 10.31 -8.78
CA LEU A 2 -21.93 9.44 -7.62
C LEU A 2 -22.35 10.31 -6.42
N VAL A 3 -23.39 9.88 -5.70
CA VAL A 3 -23.94 10.63 -4.55
C VAL A 3 -24.07 9.67 -3.35
N ALA A 4 -23.45 10.06 -2.25
CA ALA A 4 -23.61 9.42 -0.94
C ALA A 4 -24.49 10.32 -0.05
N ARG A 5 -25.46 9.73 0.65
CA ARG A 5 -26.35 10.42 1.58
C ARG A 5 -26.40 9.70 2.90
N ASP A 6 -26.09 10.43 3.96
CA ASP A 6 -26.14 9.97 5.35
C ASP A 6 -25.40 8.65 5.57
N LEU A 7 -24.20 8.56 4.97
CA LEU A 7 -23.42 7.33 4.88
C LEU A 7 -22.81 6.99 6.23
N GLU A 8 -23.09 5.79 6.74
CA GLU A 8 -22.43 5.20 7.90
C GLU A 8 -21.62 3.96 7.46
N ILE A 9 -20.37 3.89 7.90
CA ILE A 9 -19.45 2.80 7.59
C ILE A 9 -18.92 2.20 8.89
N ARG A 10 -18.99 0.86 8.99
CA ARG A 10 -18.43 0.09 10.11
C ARG A 10 -17.48 -1.00 9.63
N ALA A 11 -16.49 -1.32 10.46
CA ALA A 11 -15.68 -2.52 10.33
C ALA A 11 -15.85 -3.37 11.60
N GLY A 12 -16.69 -4.39 11.51
CA GLY A 12 -17.14 -5.12 12.69
C GLY A 12 -17.90 -4.20 13.66
N ALA A 13 -17.46 -4.14 14.90
CA ALA A 13 -18.05 -3.25 15.92
C ALA A 13 -17.56 -1.79 15.83
N ARG A 14 -16.48 -1.53 15.08
CA ARG A 14 -15.85 -0.19 15.00
C ARG A 14 -16.58 0.69 14.00
N LEU A 15 -17.01 1.87 14.45
CA LEU A 15 -17.53 2.94 13.60
C LEU A 15 -16.36 3.64 12.91
N LEU A 16 -16.37 3.74 11.58
CA LEU A 16 -15.34 4.37 10.77
C LEU A 16 -15.79 5.70 10.17
N LEU A 17 -17.07 5.84 9.90
CA LEU A 17 -17.67 7.04 9.33
C LEU A 17 -19.13 7.12 9.77
N GLU A 18 -19.58 8.31 10.17
CA GLU A 18 -20.94 8.59 10.59
C GLU A 18 -21.49 9.80 9.84
N HIS A 19 -22.77 9.69 9.40
CA HIS A 19 -23.54 10.78 8.79
C HIS A 19 -22.86 11.56 7.65
N ALA A 20 -22.04 10.91 6.82
CA ALA A 20 -21.39 11.58 5.71
C ALA A 20 -22.29 11.73 4.48
N SER A 21 -22.40 12.95 3.97
CA SER A 21 -23.12 13.25 2.73
C SER A 21 -22.24 14.04 1.78
N PHE A 22 -22.02 13.52 0.57
CA PHE A 22 -21.17 14.14 -0.44
C PHE A 22 -21.57 13.69 -1.85
N GLN A 23 -21.06 14.41 -2.85
CA GLN A 23 -21.21 14.04 -4.25
C GLN A 23 -19.88 14.11 -4.99
N ILE A 24 -19.77 13.31 -6.03
CA ILE A 24 -18.64 13.26 -6.95
C ILE A 24 -19.19 13.54 -8.34
N ALA A 25 -18.86 14.69 -8.88
CA ALA A 25 -19.27 15.13 -10.21
C ALA A 25 -18.15 14.88 -11.24
N ALA A 26 -18.46 15.02 -12.51
CA ALA A 26 -17.45 15.07 -13.57
C ALA A 26 -16.48 16.22 -13.30
N GLY A 27 -15.19 15.97 -13.49
CA GLY A 27 -14.11 16.93 -13.20
C GLY A 27 -13.68 17.02 -11.72
N ASP A 28 -14.41 16.39 -10.79
CA ASP A 28 -13.94 16.26 -9.41
C ASP A 28 -12.79 15.24 -9.33
N LYS A 29 -11.64 15.68 -8.85
CA LYS A 29 -10.45 14.86 -8.65
C LYS A 29 -10.08 14.85 -7.17
N ILE A 30 -10.54 13.83 -6.48
CA ILE A 30 -10.56 13.76 -5.03
C ILE A 30 -9.42 12.87 -4.54
N GLY A 31 -8.53 13.43 -3.70
CA GLY A 31 -7.59 12.65 -2.91
C GLY A 31 -8.26 12.16 -1.62
N LEU A 32 -8.47 10.85 -1.46
CA LEU A 32 -9.00 10.28 -0.21
C LEU A 32 -7.84 9.94 0.71
N VAL A 33 -7.70 10.69 1.78
CA VAL A 33 -6.60 10.58 2.74
C VAL A 33 -7.11 10.28 4.14
N GLY A 34 -6.24 9.79 4.98
CA GLY A 34 -6.50 9.40 6.36
C GLY A 34 -5.50 8.36 6.81
N ARG A 35 -5.45 8.10 8.10
CA ARG A 35 -4.53 7.11 8.68
C ARG A 35 -4.79 5.70 8.14
N ASN A 36 -3.80 4.82 8.23
CA ASN A 36 -4.01 3.40 7.93
C ASN A 36 -5.03 2.81 8.91
N GLY A 37 -5.95 2.00 8.37
CA GLY A 37 -7.11 1.49 9.12
C GLY A 37 -8.23 2.51 9.36
N ALA A 38 -8.18 3.71 8.74
CA ALA A 38 -9.26 4.70 8.82
C ALA A 38 -10.53 4.28 8.06
N GLY A 39 -10.44 3.27 7.18
CA GLY A 39 -11.58 2.82 6.39
C GLY A 39 -11.60 3.35 4.94
N LYS A 40 -10.49 3.90 4.44
CA LYS A 40 -10.39 4.40 3.05
C LYS A 40 -10.82 3.34 2.03
N THR A 41 -10.19 2.16 2.07
CA THR A 41 -10.51 1.01 1.20
C THR A 41 -11.95 0.51 1.41
N THR A 42 -12.46 0.51 2.64
CA THR A 42 -13.85 0.12 2.93
C THR A 42 -14.82 1.11 2.29
N MET A 43 -14.54 2.40 2.41
CA MET A 43 -15.34 3.46 1.77
C MET A 43 -15.35 3.31 0.25
N THR A 44 -14.19 3.12 -0.40
CA THR A 44 -14.13 2.94 -1.86
C THR A 44 -14.85 1.69 -2.32
N LYS A 45 -14.77 0.56 -1.58
CA LYS A 45 -15.56 -0.67 -1.86
C LYS A 45 -17.07 -0.41 -1.81
N ILE A 46 -17.55 0.30 -0.80
CA ILE A 46 -18.97 0.65 -0.68
C ILE A 46 -19.40 1.58 -1.83
N LEU A 47 -18.59 2.58 -2.17
CA LEU A 47 -18.84 3.48 -3.29
C LEU A 47 -18.86 2.74 -4.63
N ALA A 48 -18.00 1.75 -4.81
CA ALA A 48 -17.96 0.88 -5.99
C ALA A 48 -19.17 -0.07 -6.11
N GLY A 49 -19.82 -0.38 -4.98
CA GLY A 49 -20.93 -1.35 -4.92
C GLY A 49 -20.51 -2.75 -4.52
N GLU A 50 -19.26 -2.95 -4.13
CA GLU A 50 -18.72 -4.22 -3.64
C GLU A 50 -18.93 -4.41 -2.12
N GLY A 51 -19.56 -3.44 -1.45
CA GLY A 51 -19.88 -3.47 -0.05
C GLY A 51 -21.22 -2.79 0.23
N GLN A 52 -21.80 -3.09 1.41
CA GLN A 52 -23.01 -2.43 1.89
C GLN A 52 -22.64 -1.45 3.01
N PRO A 53 -23.19 -0.22 3.00
CA PRO A 53 -23.07 0.68 4.14
C PRO A 53 -23.85 0.17 5.34
N ALA A 54 -23.45 0.57 6.55
CA ALA A 54 -24.21 0.26 7.78
C ALA A 54 -25.52 1.05 7.83
N ALA A 55 -25.51 2.30 7.35
CA ALA A 55 -26.69 3.13 7.12
C ALA A 55 -26.44 4.12 5.97
N GLY A 56 -27.51 4.74 5.47
CA GLY A 56 -27.43 5.69 4.36
C GLY A 56 -27.53 5.01 2.99
N THR A 57 -27.33 5.80 1.93
CA THR A 57 -27.48 5.32 0.55
C THR A 57 -26.36 5.85 -0.35
N VAL A 58 -25.98 5.03 -1.35
CA VAL A 58 -25.05 5.41 -2.42
C VAL A 58 -25.74 5.25 -3.76
N THR A 59 -25.95 6.36 -4.47
CA THR A 59 -26.53 6.39 -5.80
C THR A 59 -25.44 6.56 -6.85
N ARG A 60 -25.41 5.69 -7.85
CA ARG A 60 -24.46 5.64 -8.94
C ARG A 60 -25.16 6.00 -10.24
N GLY A 61 -24.80 7.13 -10.85
CA GLY A 61 -25.45 7.62 -12.07
C GLY A 61 -24.84 7.10 -13.37
N GLY A 62 -23.76 6.31 -13.29
CA GLY A 62 -23.07 5.73 -14.45
C GLY A 62 -22.05 4.67 -14.07
N PRO A 63 -21.32 4.11 -15.04
CA PRO A 63 -20.34 3.07 -14.82
C PRO A 63 -19.17 3.55 -13.95
N ILE A 64 -18.75 2.69 -13.01
CA ILE A 64 -17.66 2.95 -12.08
C ILE A 64 -16.51 1.99 -12.40
N GLY A 65 -15.31 2.56 -12.59
CA GLY A 65 -14.06 1.81 -12.64
C GLY A 65 -13.45 1.75 -11.25
N TYR A 66 -13.35 0.56 -10.67
CA TYR A 66 -12.78 0.38 -9.35
C TYR A 66 -11.53 -0.50 -9.40
N LEU A 67 -10.42 0.04 -8.88
CA LEU A 67 -9.18 -0.68 -8.62
C LEU A 67 -9.05 -0.87 -7.11
N PRO A 68 -9.25 -2.10 -6.59
CA PRO A 68 -9.00 -2.40 -5.18
C PRO A 68 -7.49 -2.50 -4.88
N GLN A 69 -7.12 -2.41 -3.62
CA GLN A 69 -5.73 -2.58 -3.17
C GLN A 69 -5.19 -3.97 -3.54
N ASP A 70 -5.99 -5.02 -3.46
CA ASP A 70 -5.68 -6.38 -3.90
C ASP A 70 -6.73 -6.82 -4.93
N PRO A 71 -6.42 -6.72 -6.23
CA PRO A 71 -7.37 -7.09 -7.28
C PRO A 71 -7.50 -8.61 -7.36
N ARG A 72 -8.68 -9.13 -7.00
CA ARG A 72 -9.06 -10.51 -7.25
C ARG A 72 -9.25 -10.68 -8.75
N THR A 73 -8.26 -11.23 -9.42
CA THR A 73 -8.35 -11.58 -10.83
C THR A 73 -9.16 -12.87 -10.96
N GLY A 74 -10.40 -12.80 -11.43
CA GLY A 74 -11.33 -13.94 -11.57
C GLY A 74 -10.70 -15.19 -12.21
N ASP A 75 -10.99 -15.47 -13.49
CA ASP A 75 -10.40 -16.58 -14.22
C ASP A 75 -8.91 -16.30 -14.52
N LEU A 76 -8.02 -17.10 -13.94
CA LEU A 76 -6.57 -16.97 -14.09
C LEU A 76 -6.05 -17.55 -15.41
N ASP A 77 -6.86 -18.33 -16.14
CA ASP A 77 -6.48 -18.93 -17.43
C ASP A 77 -6.72 -17.99 -18.61
N ILE A 78 -7.43 -16.89 -18.40
CA ILE A 78 -7.65 -15.87 -19.43
C ILE A 78 -6.35 -15.14 -19.81
N LEU A 79 -6.17 -14.84 -21.09
CA LEU A 79 -5.04 -14.03 -21.56
C LEU A 79 -5.17 -12.58 -21.05
N ALA A 80 -4.04 -11.96 -20.71
CA ALA A 80 -4.01 -10.58 -20.22
C ALA A 80 -4.69 -9.59 -21.20
N LYS A 81 -4.46 -9.72 -22.51
CA LYS A 81 -5.15 -8.94 -23.54
C LYS A 81 -6.67 -9.09 -23.46
N ASN A 82 -7.16 -10.33 -23.36
CA ASN A 82 -8.60 -10.60 -23.31
C ASN A 82 -9.22 -10.04 -22.02
N ARG A 83 -8.48 -10.10 -20.91
CA ARG A 83 -8.90 -9.49 -19.63
C ARG A 83 -9.11 -7.98 -19.77
N ILE A 84 -8.24 -7.27 -20.49
CA ILE A 84 -8.40 -5.83 -20.74
C ILE A 84 -9.61 -5.58 -21.64
N LEU A 85 -9.73 -6.32 -22.75
CA LEU A 85 -10.81 -6.17 -23.73
C LEU A 85 -12.19 -6.49 -23.14
N ALA A 86 -12.26 -7.39 -22.16
CA ALA A 86 -13.50 -7.72 -21.44
C ALA A 86 -14.16 -6.51 -20.77
N ALA A 87 -13.41 -5.46 -20.46
CA ALA A 87 -13.96 -4.23 -19.87
C ALA A 87 -15.01 -3.53 -20.73
N ARG A 88 -14.94 -3.73 -22.05
CA ARG A 88 -15.94 -3.23 -23.03
C ARG A 88 -16.70 -4.38 -23.71
N GLY A 89 -16.63 -5.62 -23.19
CA GLY A 89 -17.29 -6.80 -23.76
C GLY A 89 -16.71 -7.28 -25.09
N LEU A 90 -15.50 -6.84 -25.45
CA LEU A 90 -14.85 -7.15 -26.73
C LEU A 90 -14.18 -8.53 -26.75
N ASP A 91 -13.85 -9.09 -25.58
CA ASP A 91 -13.23 -10.42 -25.45
C ASP A 91 -14.09 -11.52 -26.08
N ALA A 92 -15.40 -11.54 -25.83
CA ALA A 92 -16.34 -12.50 -26.39
C ALA A 92 -16.50 -12.32 -27.90
N VAL A 93 -16.44 -11.09 -28.41
CA VAL A 93 -16.53 -10.79 -29.86
C VAL A 93 -15.26 -11.27 -30.55
N VAL A 94 -14.09 -10.95 -30.00
CA VAL A 94 -12.79 -11.39 -30.52
C VAL A 94 -12.66 -12.92 -30.50
N ALA A 95 -13.14 -13.57 -29.41
CA ALA A 95 -13.14 -15.04 -29.34
C ALA A 95 -14.01 -15.67 -30.43
N ARG A 96 -15.22 -15.13 -30.68
CA ARG A 96 -16.12 -15.59 -31.78
C ARG A 96 -15.51 -15.38 -33.14
N LEU A 97 -14.82 -14.26 -33.34
CA LEU A 97 -14.15 -13.95 -34.60
C LEU A 97 -13.03 -14.95 -34.91
N ARG A 98 -12.19 -15.25 -33.93
CA ARG A 98 -11.10 -16.24 -34.03
C ARG A 98 -11.64 -17.67 -34.24
N ASP A 99 -12.69 -18.07 -33.50
CA ASP A 99 -13.33 -19.39 -33.68
C ASP A 99 -13.90 -19.53 -35.11
N ALA A 100 -14.52 -18.48 -35.63
CA ALA A 100 -15.03 -18.45 -36.97
C ALA A 100 -13.88 -18.51 -38.01
N GLU A 101 -12.82 -17.74 -37.80
CA GLU A 101 -11.63 -17.74 -38.67
C GLU A 101 -10.98 -19.13 -38.77
N LEU A 102 -10.80 -19.82 -37.64
CA LEU A 102 -10.28 -21.19 -37.63
C LEU A 102 -11.18 -22.16 -38.39
N LYS A 103 -12.50 -22.03 -38.29
CA LYS A 103 -13.48 -22.89 -38.95
C LYS A 103 -13.65 -22.58 -40.46
N MET A 104 -13.17 -21.43 -40.93
CA MET A 104 -13.10 -21.14 -42.39
C MET A 104 -12.11 -22.04 -43.12
N GLY A 105 -11.14 -22.65 -42.44
CA GLY A 105 -10.22 -23.63 -42.98
C GLY A 105 -10.73 -25.08 -42.96
N ASP A 106 -11.98 -25.34 -42.55
CA ASP A 106 -12.55 -26.68 -42.48
C ASP A 106 -12.79 -27.28 -43.89
N ASP A 107 -12.67 -28.60 -44.03
CA ASP A 107 -12.85 -29.31 -45.29
C ASP A 107 -14.32 -29.33 -45.76
N SER A 108 -15.27 -29.17 -44.82
CA SER A 108 -16.71 -29.16 -45.10
C SER A 108 -17.19 -27.79 -45.56
N GLU A 109 -17.77 -27.71 -46.78
CA GLU A 109 -18.33 -26.49 -47.38
C GLU A 109 -19.44 -25.86 -46.47
N ALA A 110 -20.30 -26.67 -45.88
CA ALA A 110 -21.36 -26.22 -44.98
C ALA A 110 -20.81 -25.59 -43.69
N VAL A 111 -19.68 -26.10 -43.18
CA VAL A 111 -18.99 -25.55 -41.99
C VAL A 111 -18.33 -24.22 -42.36
N ARG A 112 -17.69 -24.12 -43.54
CA ARG A 112 -17.07 -22.87 -44.01
C ARG A 112 -18.11 -21.76 -44.22
N ASP A 113 -19.26 -22.05 -44.88
CA ASP A 113 -20.31 -21.04 -45.09
C ASP A 113 -20.90 -20.52 -43.80
N GLN A 114 -21.12 -21.42 -42.83
CA GLN A 114 -21.57 -21.04 -41.49
C GLN A 114 -20.51 -20.22 -40.75
N ALA A 115 -19.24 -20.56 -40.90
CA ALA A 115 -18.12 -19.83 -40.31
C ALA A 115 -17.99 -18.42 -40.90
N MET A 116 -18.12 -18.27 -42.24
CA MET A 116 -18.11 -16.96 -42.89
C MET A 116 -19.25 -16.05 -42.40
N ALA A 117 -20.45 -16.59 -42.25
CA ALA A 117 -21.59 -15.83 -41.73
C ALA A 117 -21.38 -15.40 -40.27
N LYS A 118 -20.78 -16.25 -39.43
CA LYS A 118 -20.42 -15.92 -38.03
C LYS A 118 -19.30 -14.88 -37.96
N TYR A 119 -18.30 -15.01 -38.84
CA TYR A 119 -17.20 -14.06 -38.97
C TYR A 119 -17.72 -12.66 -39.29
N ALA A 120 -18.53 -12.53 -40.37
CA ALA A 120 -19.09 -11.26 -40.80
C ALA A 120 -19.93 -10.57 -39.70
N ARG A 121 -20.70 -11.35 -38.94
CA ARG A 121 -21.47 -10.82 -37.78
C ARG A 121 -20.55 -10.34 -36.67
N ALA A 122 -19.54 -11.13 -36.30
CA ALA A 122 -18.59 -10.77 -35.22
C ALA A 122 -17.73 -9.56 -35.65
N GLU A 123 -17.34 -9.47 -36.93
CA GLU A 123 -16.60 -8.33 -37.49
C GLU A 123 -17.43 -7.03 -37.44
N ALA A 124 -18.71 -7.10 -37.84
CA ALA A 124 -19.61 -5.95 -37.75
C ALA A 124 -19.84 -5.50 -36.32
N GLU A 125 -19.96 -6.44 -35.35
CA GLU A 125 -20.10 -6.16 -33.96
C GLU A 125 -18.81 -5.54 -33.36
N LEU A 126 -17.64 -6.07 -33.74
CA LEU A 126 -16.34 -5.52 -33.39
C LEU A 126 -16.17 -4.09 -33.95
N ALA A 127 -16.51 -3.88 -35.21
CA ALA A 127 -16.43 -2.57 -35.85
C ALA A 127 -17.33 -1.52 -35.15
N ALA A 128 -18.58 -1.92 -34.81
CA ALA A 128 -19.51 -1.07 -34.07
C ALA A 128 -19.01 -0.70 -32.66
N ALA A 129 -18.21 -1.57 -32.03
CA ALA A 129 -17.62 -1.36 -30.72
C ALA A 129 -16.23 -0.66 -30.72
N GLY A 130 -15.82 -0.10 -31.86
CA GLY A 130 -14.54 0.59 -32.04
C GLY A 130 -13.44 -0.24 -32.74
N GLY A 131 -13.71 -1.50 -33.05
CA GLY A 131 -12.87 -2.35 -33.87
C GLY A 131 -11.42 -2.50 -33.43
N TYR A 132 -10.54 -2.54 -34.42
CA TYR A 132 -9.08 -2.59 -34.19
C TYR A 132 -8.51 -1.39 -33.46
N ALA A 133 -9.20 -0.22 -33.47
CA ALA A 133 -8.81 0.94 -32.70
C ALA A 133 -8.88 0.66 -31.19
N ALA A 134 -9.88 -0.09 -30.72
CA ALA A 134 -10.01 -0.48 -29.31
C ALA A 134 -8.89 -1.45 -28.88
N GLU A 135 -8.50 -2.40 -29.73
CA GLU A 135 -7.35 -3.27 -29.45
C GLU A 135 -6.04 -2.48 -29.36
N SER A 136 -5.84 -1.53 -30.27
CA SER A 136 -4.66 -0.65 -30.27
C SER A 136 -4.66 0.28 -29.04
N GLU A 137 -5.82 0.78 -28.64
CA GLU A 137 -5.97 1.57 -27.42
C GLU A 137 -5.61 0.76 -26.17
N ALA A 138 -6.13 -0.48 -26.06
CA ALA A 138 -5.83 -1.39 -24.96
C ALA A 138 -4.33 -1.72 -24.88
N ALA A 139 -3.70 -2.02 -26.02
CA ALA A 139 -2.27 -2.29 -26.10
C ALA A 139 -1.43 -1.06 -25.72
N ARG A 140 -1.82 0.14 -26.16
CA ARG A 140 -1.15 1.40 -25.82
C ARG A 140 -1.24 1.70 -24.32
N ILE A 141 -2.41 1.53 -23.69
CA ILE A 141 -2.57 1.71 -22.25
C ILE A 141 -1.68 0.72 -21.49
N ALA A 142 -1.68 -0.54 -21.90
CA ALA A 142 -0.86 -1.58 -21.28
C ALA A 142 0.65 -1.29 -21.42
N SER A 143 1.10 -0.88 -22.61
CA SER A 143 2.50 -0.50 -22.84
C SER A 143 2.94 0.68 -21.97
N ASN A 144 2.10 1.71 -21.84
CA ASN A 144 2.39 2.87 -20.99
C ASN A 144 2.39 2.53 -19.48
N LEU A 145 1.79 1.41 -19.10
CA LEU A 145 1.86 0.86 -17.73
C LEU A 145 3.01 -0.16 -17.58
N GLY A 146 3.97 -0.17 -18.50
CA GLY A 146 5.15 -1.03 -18.44
C GLY A 146 4.83 -2.52 -18.65
N LEU A 147 3.75 -2.85 -19.39
CA LEU A 147 3.43 -4.22 -19.78
C LEU A 147 3.91 -4.46 -21.23
N PRO A 148 5.00 -5.20 -21.45
CA PRO A 148 5.47 -5.52 -22.80
C PRO A 148 4.45 -6.41 -23.53
N GLU A 149 4.45 -6.33 -24.87
CA GLU A 149 3.48 -7.05 -25.72
C GLU A 149 3.43 -8.56 -25.46
N ARG A 150 4.59 -9.17 -25.18
CA ARG A 150 4.69 -10.60 -24.81
C ARG A 150 3.80 -10.97 -23.61
N VAL A 151 3.65 -10.07 -22.62
CA VAL A 151 2.84 -10.29 -21.41
C VAL A 151 1.34 -10.31 -21.76
N LEU A 152 0.91 -9.52 -22.75
CA LEU A 152 -0.49 -9.48 -23.17
C LEU A 152 -0.99 -10.80 -23.74
N HIS A 153 -0.07 -11.64 -24.24
CA HIS A 153 -0.36 -12.96 -24.80
C HIS A 153 -0.20 -14.11 -23.81
N GLN A 154 0.07 -13.80 -22.53
CA GLN A 154 0.21 -14.79 -21.47
C GLN A 154 -1.06 -14.91 -20.63
N PRO A 155 -1.39 -16.10 -20.09
CA PRO A 155 -2.47 -16.27 -19.14
C PRO A 155 -2.12 -15.61 -17.79
N LEU A 156 -3.13 -15.04 -17.12
CA LEU A 156 -2.92 -14.29 -15.88
C LEU A 156 -2.19 -15.09 -14.78
N ARG A 157 -2.36 -16.43 -14.74
CA ARG A 157 -1.68 -17.29 -13.76
C ARG A 157 -0.15 -17.26 -13.86
N THR A 158 0.41 -16.98 -15.05
CA THR A 158 1.86 -16.94 -15.28
C THR A 158 2.48 -15.58 -14.97
N LEU A 159 1.64 -14.57 -14.71
CA LEU A 159 2.09 -13.21 -14.43
C LEU A 159 2.43 -13.04 -12.94
N SER A 160 3.42 -12.19 -12.65
CA SER A 160 3.70 -11.74 -11.30
C SER A 160 2.51 -10.96 -10.70
N GLY A 161 2.45 -10.81 -9.38
CA GLY A 161 1.44 -10.01 -8.69
C GLY A 161 1.37 -8.58 -9.25
N GLY A 162 2.53 -7.93 -9.41
CA GLY A 162 2.62 -6.58 -9.98
C GLY A 162 2.16 -6.50 -11.44
N GLN A 163 2.48 -7.50 -12.28
CA GLN A 163 1.99 -7.55 -13.66
C GLN A 163 0.47 -7.72 -13.71
N ARG A 164 -0.09 -8.61 -12.89
CA ARG A 164 -1.55 -8.78 -12.79
C ARG A 164 -2.24 -7.49 -12.36
N ARG A 165 -1.67 -6.77 -11.40
CA ARG A 165 -2.21 -5.49 -10.94
C ARG A 165 -2.18 -4.44 -12.06
N ARG A 166 -1.10 -4.35 -12.84
CA ARG A 166 -1.00 -3.46 -14.00
C ARG A 166 -2.02 -3.82 -15.09
N VAL A 167 -2.29 -5.11 -15.34
CA VAL A 167 -3.35 -5.57 -16.26
C VAL A 167 -4.73 -5.11 -15.77
N GLU A 168 -5.03 -5.22 -14.47
CA GLU A 168 -6.31 -4.75 -13.92
C GLU A 168 -6.44 -3.23 -13.99
N LEU A 169 -5.36 -2.47 -13.74
CA LEU A 169 -5.36 -1.03 -13.93
C LEU A 169 -5.62 -0.68 -15.40
N ALA A 170 -4.93 -1.34 -16.34
CA ALA A 170 -5.15 -1.15 -17.77
C ALA A 170 -6.61 -1.42 -18.16
N ARG A 171 -7.21 -2.49 -17.63
CA ARG A 171 -8.62 -2.85 -17.84
C ARG A 171 -9.57 -1.74 -17.41
N ILE A 172 -9.32 -1.18 -16.22
CA ILE A 172 -10.18 -0.14 -15.63
C ILE A 172 -10.07 1.17 -16.40
N LEU A 173 -8.85 1.56 -16.81
CA LEU A 173 -8.64 2.76 -17.62
C LEU A 173 -9.22 2.59 -19.03
N PHE A 174 -9.12 1.40 -19.61
CA PHE A 174 -9.71 1.08 -20.90
C PHE A 174 -11.25 1.05 -20.86
N ALA A 175 -11.88 0.73 -19.72
CA ALA A 175 -13.34 0.65 -19.59
C ALA A 175 -14.07 1.95 -19.96
N GLY A 176 -13.44 3.11 -19.84
CA GLY A 176 -14.06 4.41 -20.12
C GLY A 176 -15.17 4.75 -19.12
N ALA A 177 -15.00 4.39 -17.85
CA ALA A 177 -15.96 4.64 -16.77
C ALA A 177 -16.21 6.13 -16.55
N GLU A 178 -17.39 6.53 -16.07
CA GLU A 178 -17.69 7.94 -15.70
C GLU A 178 -17.05 8.35 -14.37
N THR A 179 -16.79 7.39 -13.49
CA THR A 179 -16.14 7.64 -12.20
C THR A 179 -15.08 6.57 -11.95
N LEU A 180 -13.87 7.00 -11.63
CA LEU A 180 -12.76 6.13 -11.23
C LEU A 180 -12.56 6.16 -9.73
N LEU A 181 -12.43 4.99 -9.12
CA LEU A 181 -12.08 4.78 -7.73
C LEU A 181 -10.79 3.95 -7.71
N LEU A 182 -9.65 4.58 -7.41
CA LEU A 182 -8.33 3.96 -7.49
C LEU A 182 -7.69 3.86 -6.11
N ASP A 183 -7.43 2.64 -5.65
CA ASP A 183 -6.77 2.39 -4.36
C ASP A 183 -5.30 2.00 -4.62
N GLU A 184 -4.37 2.91 -4.28
CA GLU A 184 -2.93 2.80 -4.48
C GLU A 184 -2.54 2.41 -5.92
N PRO A 185 -2.93 3.21 -6.94
CA PRO A 185 -2.71 2.84 -8.34
C PRO A 185 -1.24 2.91 -8.78
N THR A 186 -0.38 3.57 -8.01
CA THR A 186 1.06 3.72 -8.28
C THR A 186 1.89 2.54 -7.82
N ASN A 187 1.35 1.66 -6.96
CA ASN A 187 2.08 0.50 -6.47
C ASN A 187 2.46 -0.43 -7.63
N HIS A 188 3.72 -0.86 -7.66
CA HIS A 188 4.34 -1.71 -8.70
C HIS A 188 4.47 -1.05 -10.08
N LEU A 189 4.33 0.27 -10.18
CA LEU A 189 4.65 1.03 -11.40
C LEU A 189 6.07 1.60 -11.29
N ASP A 190 6.76 1.67 -12.43
CA ASP A 190 8.00 2.42 -12.58
C ASP A 190 7.73 3.92 -12.77
N ALA A 191 8.78 4.73 -12.72
CA ALA A 191 8.67 6.19 -12.80
C ALA A 191 7.99 6.67 -14.10
N ASP A 192 8.28 6.04 -15.23
CA ASP A 192 7.68 6.39 -16.53
C ASP A 192 6.18 6.09 -16.54
N SER A 193 5.79 4.92 -16.05
CA SER A 193 4.39 4.52 -15.93
C SER A 193 3.62 5.42 -14.95
N ILE A 194 4.24 5.84 -13.84
CA ILE A 194 3.66 6.82 -12.90
C ILE A 194 3.48 8.17 -13.60
N GLY A 195 4.49 8.64 -14.33
CA GLY A 195 4.43 9.89 -15.10
C GLY A 195 3.29 9.88 -16.13
N TRP A 196 3.15 8.78 -16.86
CA TRP A 196 2.06 8.60 -17.79
C TRP A 196 0.69 8.55 -17.09
N LEU A 197 0.55 7.77 -16.01
CA LEU A 197 -0.71 7.67 -15.24
C LEU A 197 -1.12 9.03 -14.69
N ARG A 198 -0.17 9.81 -14.19
CA ARG A 198 -0.40 11.19 -13.73
C ARG A 198 -0.99 12.05 -14.84
N SER A 199 -0.39 12.02 -16.03
CA SER A 199 -0.87 12.78 -17.20
C SER A 199 -2.26 12.32 -17.64
N TYR A 200 -2.51 11.01 -17.63
CA TYR A 200 -3.81 10.43 -17.95
C TYR A 200 -4.90 10.91 -16.99
N LEU A 201 -4.64 10.83 -15.67
CA LEU A 201 -5.60 11.26 -14.64
C LEU A 201 -5.82 12.76 -14.61
N GLN A 202 -4.81 13.57 -14.97
CA GLN A 202 -4.96 15.01 -15.17
C GLN A 202 -5.92 15.35 -16.32
N GLY A 203 -5.84 14.60 -17.43
CA GLY A 203 -6.71 14.77 -18.59
C GLY A 203 -8.08 14.11 -18.45
N TYR A 204 -8.30 13.30 -17.40
CA TYR A 204 -9.54 12.56 -17.22
C TYR A 204 -10.71 13.51 -16.90
N SER A 205 -11.80 13.44 -17.68
CA SER A 205 -12.96 14.34 -17.57
C SER A 205 -14.03 13.87 -16.59
N GLY A 206 -14.02 12.60 -16.22
CA GLY A 206 -14.96 12.01 -15.25
C GLY A 206 -14.65 12.38 -13.80
N GLY A 207 -15.40 11.80 -12.87
CA GLY A 207 -15.11 11.88 -11.43
C GLY A 207 -13.97 10.93 -11.04
N LEU A 208 -13.10 11.34 -10.13
CA LEU A 208 -11.99 10.53 -9.64
C LEU A 208 -11.94 10.57 -8.11
N ILE A 209 -11.82 9.39 -7.48
CA ILE A 209 -11.27 9.26 -6.14
C ILE A 209 -9.98 8.46 -6.25
N VAL A 210 -8.90 8.99 -5.69
CA VAL A 210 -7.62 8.30 -5.60
C VAL A 210 -7.15 8.25 -4.15
N ILE A 211 -6.77 7.06 -3.71
CA ILE A 211 -6.01 6.82 -2.49
C ILE A 211 -4.58 6.58 -2.96
N SER A 212 -3.63 7.38 -2.52
CA SER A 212 -2.22 7.20 -2.84
C SER A 212 -1.31 7.80 -1.78
N HIS A 213 -0.14 7.22 -1.64
CA HIS A 213 0.98 7.77 -0.86
C HIS A 213 1.94 8.58 -1.75
N ASP A 214 1.78 8.54 -3.08
CA ASP A 214 2.55 9.34 -4.04
C ASP A 214 2.11 10.81 -3.99
N VAL A 215 2.93 11.63 -3.33
CA VAL A 215 2.71 13.08 -3.22
C VAL A 215 2.74 13.78 -4.58
N GLY A 216 3.55 13.28 -5.52
CA GLY A 216 3.64 13.81 -6.87
C GLY A 216 2.34 13.62 -7.66
N LEU A 217 1.75 12.42 -7.58
CA LEU A 217 0.44 12.13 -8.17
C LEU A 217 -0.66 13.00 -7.56
N LEU A 218 -0.73 13.08 -6.22
CA LEU A 218 -1.74 13.87 -5.52
C LEU A 218 -1.61 15.36 -5.85
N SER A 219 -0.40 15.91 -5.79
CA SER A 219 -0.15 17.34 -6.05
C SER A 219 -0.49 17.75 -7.48
N ALA A 220 -0.29 16.87 -8.44
CA ALA A 220 -0.53 17.14 -9.85
C ALA A 220 -1.99 16.94 -10.27
N THR A 221 -2.74 16.05 -9.59
CA THR A 221 -4.04 15.59 -10.08
C THR A 221 -5.21 16.13 -9.24
N VAL A 222 -5.04 16.25 -7.91
CA VAL A 222 -6.14 16.47 -6.97
C VAL A 222 -6.59 17.92 -6.90
N ASN A 223 -7.92 18.16 -6.99
CA ASN A 223 -8.56 19.46 -6.80
C ASN A 223 -9.48 19.52 -5.57
N LYS A 224 -9.74 18.37 -4.94
CA LYS A 224 -10.49 18.24 -3.68
C LYS A 224 -9.82 17.19 -2.81
N VAL A 225 -9.85 17.35 -1.49
CA VAL A 225 -9.34 16.36 -0.55
C VAL A 225 -10.45 15.93 0.41
N PHE A 226 -10.65 14.63 0.51
CA PHE A 226 -11.51 13.99 1.50
C PHE A 226 -10.61 13.39 2.58
N HIS A 227 -10.64 13.99 3.76
CA HIS A 227 -9.88 13.50 4.91
C HIS A 227 -10.77 12.69 5.83
N LEU A 228 -10.52 11.38 5.90
CA LEU A 228 -11.24 10.45 6.76
C LEU A 228 -10.56 10.38 8.13
N ASP A 229 -11.23 10.93 9.14
CA ASP A 229 -10.80 10.91 10.53
C ASP A 229 -11.48 9.75 11.28
N ALA A 230 -10.79 8.61 11.38
CA ALA A 230 -11.32 7.40 12.01
C ALA A 230 -11.56 7.53 13.52
N ASN A 231 -11.04 8.55 14.18
CA ASN A 231 -11.21 8.75 15.63
C ASN A 231 -12.50 9.53 15.92
N ARG A 232 -12.86 10.41 15.00
CA ARG A 232 -14.10 11.19 15.07
C ARG A 232 -15.23 10.55 14.26
N ALA A 233 -14.91 9.52 13.47
CA ALA A 233 -15.81 8.93 12.48
C ALA A 233 -16.40 9.97 11.52
N GLU A 234 -15.62 10.98 11.15
CA GLU A 234 -16.05 12.10 10.31
C GLU A 234 -15.23 12.16 9.01
N LEU A 235 -15.86 12.77 8.00
CA LEU A 235 -15.24 13.08 6.71
C LEU A 235 -15.10 14.58 6.56
N ASP A 236 -13.88 15.09 6.71
CA ASP A 236 -13.58 16.50 6.43
C ASP A 236 -13.37 16.68 4.92
N ILE A 237 -14.13 17.59 4.30
CA ILE A 237 -14.07 17.87 2.85
C ILE A 237 -13.37 19.21 2.61
N TYR A 238 -12.26 19.18 1.88
CA TYR A 238 -11.49 20.35 1.49
C TYR A 238 -11.60 20.57 -0.02
N SER A 239 -12.26 21.65 -0.45
CA SER A 239 -12.38 22.03 -1.86
C SER A 239 -11.17 22.88 -2.29
N MET A 240 -10.01 22.29 -2.28
CA MET A 240 -8.72 22.91 -2.61
C MET A 240 -7.71 21.88 -3.11
N ASP A 241 -6.63 22.37 -3.74
CA ASP A 241 -5.52 21.53 -4.19
C ASP A 241 -4.72 20.95 -3.02
N TRP A 242 -3.87 19.94 -3.33
CA TRP A 242 -3.08 19.21 -2.35
C TRP A 242 -2.16 20.09 -1.50
N LYS A 243 -1.49 21.07 -2.10
CA LYS A 243 -0.53 21.93 -1.40
C LYS A 243 -1.25 22.84 -0.37
N ARG A 244 -2.37 23.44 -0.78
CA ARG A 244 -3.19 24.26 0.12
C ARG A 244 -3.81 23.44 1.23
N TYR A 245 -4.24 22.21 0.92
CA TYR A 245 -4.76 21.28 1.94
C TYR A 245 -3.72 21.02 3.04
N LEU A 246 -2.46 20.75 2.68
CA LEU A 246 -1.41 20.48 3.69
C LEU A 246 -1.22 21.68 4.63
N LEU A 247 -1.18 22.90 4.11
CA LEU A 247 -1.07 24.13 4.91
C LEU A 247 -2.30 24.35 5.80
N GLN A 248 -3.50 24.15 5.24
CA GLN A 248 -4.74 24.28 6.00
C GLN A 248 -4.80 23.25 7.11
N ARG A 249 -4.43 22.01 6.84
CA ARG A 249 -4.40 20.94 7.81
C ARG A 249 -3.46 21.23 8.98
N GLU A 250 -2.24 21.69 8.69
CA GLU A 250 -1.30 22.08 9.74
C GLU A 250 -1.89 23.17 10.66
N THR A 251 -2.58 24.14 10.07
CA THR A 251 -3.26 25.20 10.80
C THR A 251 -4.40 24.65 11.66
N ASP A 252 -5.23 23.76 11.10
CA ASP A 252 -6.35 23.14 11.81
C ASP A 252 -5.85 22.25 12.95
N GLU A 253 -4.77 21.49 12.77
CA GLU A 253 -4.15 20.67 13.83
C GLU A 253 -3.59 21.54 14.96
N LYS A 254 -2.91 22.65 14.63
CA LYS A 254 -2.42 23.62 15.63
C LYS A 254 -3.58 24.23 16.43
N ARG A 255 -4.69 24.59 15.75
CA ARG A 255 -5.91 25.10 16.41
C ARG A 255 -6.51 24.04 17.31
N ARG A 256 -6.76 22.82 16.82
CA ARG A 256 -7.31 21.69 17.61
C ARG A 256 -6.45 21.40 18.84
N ARG A 257 -5.12 21.36 18.68
CA ARG A 257 -4.19 21.15 19.79
C ARG A 257 -4.32 22.26 20.86
N ARG A 258 -4.48 23.51 20.46
CA ARG A 258 -4.71 24.64 21.43
C ARG A 258 -6.05 24.50 22.14
N GLU A 259 -7.11 24.19 21.41
CA GLU A 259 -8.46 23.97 21.96
C GLU A 259 -8.45 22.83 22.99
N ARG A 260 -7.78 21.74 22.68
CA ARG A 260 -7.59 20.60 23.58
C ARG A 260 -6.85 20.99 24.86
N LEU A 261 -5.69 21.63 24.75
CA LEU A 261 -4.93 22.09 25.92
C LEU A 261 -5.74 23.05 26.79
N ASN A 262 -6.54 23.92 26.19
CA ASN A 262 -7.41 24.82 26.92
C ASN A 262 -8.56 24.07 27.64
N ALA A 263 -9.14 23.06 26.99
CA ALA A 263 -10.19 22.24 27.57
C ALA A 263 -9.65 21.36 28.71
N GLU A 264 -8.45 20.77 28.57
CA GLU A 264 -7.77 20.02 29.63
C GLU A 264 -7.50 20.92 30.87
N ARG A 265 -6.93 22.12 30.67
CA ARG A 265 -6.70 23.08 31.75
C ARG A 265 -7.98 23.48 32.46
N LYS A 266 -9.06 23.69 31.68
CA LYS A 266 -10.36 24.06 32.24
C LYS A 266 -11.01 22.92 33.02
N ALA A 267 -10.86 21.68 32.54
CA ALA A 267 -11.33 20.49 33.25
C ALA A 267 -10.57 20.30 34.57
N GLU A 268 -9.24 20.46 34.56
CA GLU A 268 -8.40 20.38 35.78
C GLU A 268 -8.77 21.46 36.79
N GLN A 269 -9.02 22.70 36.35
CA GLN A 269 -9.49 23.77 37.25
C GLN A 269 -10.85 23.43 37.88
N LEU A 270 -11.79 22.89 37.10
CA LEU A 270 -13.11 22.48 37.58
C LEU A 270 -13.01 21.35 38.60
N LEU A 271 -12.15 20.34 38.35
CA LEU A 271 -11.90 19.23 39.29
C LEU A 271 -11.27 19.75 40.59
N THR A 272 -10.25 20.61 40.52
CA THR A 272 -9.62 21.22 41.70
C THR A 272 -10.61 22.04 42.51
N GLN A 273 -11.51 22.79 41.86
CA GLN A 273 -12.58 23.52 42.54
C GLN A 273 -13.62 22.60 43.17
N ALA A 274 -14.01 21.53 42.45
CA ALA A 274 -14.94 20.53 42.97
C ALA A 274 -14.40 19.87 44.26
N ASP A 275 -13.12 19.49 44.28
CA ASP A 275 -12.49 18.87 45.44
C ASP A 275 -12.43 19.83 46.67
N LYS A 276 -12.11 21.11 46.44
CA LYS A 276 -12.17 22.14 47.51
C LYS A 276 -13.58 22.35 48.06
N MET A 277 -14.63 22.16 47.21
CA MET A 277 -16.03 22.31 47.63
C MET A 277 -16.60 21.06 48.30
N ARG A 278 -16.08 19.85 47.97
CA ARG A 278 -16.50 18.58 48.59
C ARG A 278 -16.31 18.56 50.12
N ALA A 279 -15.34 19.33 50.63
CA ALA A 279 -15.09 19.46 52.05
C ALA A 279 -16.21 20.15 52.84
N LYS A 280 -17.22 20.77 52.16
CA LYS A 280 -18.36 21.47 52.79
C LYS A 280 -19.67 20.81 52.36
N ALA A 281 -20.39 20.19 53.32
CA ALA A 281 -21.64 19.45 53.04
C ALA A 281 -22.70 20.27 52.28
N THR A 282 -22.80 21.58 52.54
CA THR A 282 -23.73 22.49 51.88
C THR A 282 -23.42 22.76 50.38
N LYS A 283 -22.24 22.35 49.90
CA LYS A 283 -21.79 22.60 48.51
C LYS A 283 -21.59 21.30 47.69
N ALA A 284 -22.04 20.15 48.21
CA ALA A 284 -21.85 18.85 47.59
C ALA A 284 -22.46 18.77 46.18
N THR A 285 -23.68 19.30 45.96
CA THR A 285 -24.33 19.32 44.67
C THR A 285 -23.59 20.19 43.63
N ALA A 286 -23.04 21.33 44.06
CA ALA A 286 -22.24 22.20 43.20
C ALA A 286 -20.92 21.53 42.80
N ALA A 287 -20.25 20.86 43.72
CA ALA A 287 -19.03 20.08 43.45
C ALA A 287 -19.29 18.94 42.45
N GLN A 288 -20.41 18.22 42.60
CA GLN A 288 -20.80 17.16 41.68
C GLN A 288 -21.09 17.67 40.28
N ASN A 289 -21.76 18.84 40.14
CA ASN A 289 -22.02 19.46 38.85
C ASN A 289 -20.73 19.92 38.16
N MET A 290 -19.76 20.45 38.91
CA MET A 290 -18.43 20.82 38.39
C MET A 290 -17.66 19.58 37.92
N ALA A 291 -17.65 18.49 38.69
CA ALA A 291 -17.03 17.24 38.26
C ALA A 291 -17.65 16.67 36.97
N ARG A 292 -18.99 16.62 36.89
CA ARG A 292 -19.68 16.19 35.67
C ARG A 292 -19.36 17.06 34.44
N ARG A 293 -19.19 18.38 34.68
CA ARG A 293 -18.80 19.30 33.59
C ARG A 293 -17.36 19.05 33.15
N ALA A 294 -16.44 18.77 34.05
CA ALA A 294 -15.07 18.41 33.75
C ALA A 294 -15.01 17.08 33.01
N GLU A 295 -15.76 16.06 33.44
CA GLU A 295 -15.88 14.76 32.78
C GLU A 295 -16.38 14.91 31.33
N ARG A 296 -17.41 15.73 31.08
CA ARG A 296 -17.90 16.00 29.72
C ARG A 296 -16.84 16.68 28.83
N LEU A 297 -16.08 17.62 29.40
CA LEU A 297 -14.97 18.27 28.68
C LEU A 297 -13.87 17.26 28.32
N LEU A 298 -13.55 16.34 29.24
CA LEU A 298 -12.55 15.30 29.02
C LEU A 298 -13.02 14.20 28.06
N ALA A 299 -14.28 13.79 28.16
CA ALA A 299 -14.86 12.80 27.25
C ALA A 299 -14.83 13.25 25.77
N GLY A 300 -15.04 14.56 25.52
CA GLY A 300 -14.87 15.13 24.18
C GLY A 300 -13.43 15.11 23.65
N ILE A 301 -12.44 14.95 24.54
CA ILE A 301 -11.00 14.95 24.20
C ILE A 301 -10.43 13.51 24.11
N GLU A 302 -11.03 12.54 24.81
CA GLU A 302 -10.51 11.15 24.86
C GLU A 302 -10.44 10.50 23.49
N GLY A 303 -11.38 10.78 22.60
CA GLY A 303 -11.33 10.35 21.20
C GLY A 303 -10.09 10.89 20.47
N GLU A 304 -9.65 12.11 20.76
CA GLU A 304 -8.46 12.72 20.18
C GLU A 304 -7.15 12.17 20.77
N ARG A 305 -7.13 11.79 22.06
CA ARG A 305 -5.93 11.18 22.70
C ARG A 305 -5.56 9.83 22.09
N ALA A 306 -6.55 9.05 21.68
CA ALA A 306 -6.31 7.79 20.98
C ALA A 306 -5.74 8.02 19.56
N ALA A 307 -5.99 9.19 18.98
CA ALA A 307 -5.56 9.59 17.65
C ALA A 307 -4.05 9.81 17.50
N ASP A 308 -3.43 10.37 18.52
CA ASP A 308 -2.01 10.78 18.48
C ASP A 308 -1.02 9.64 18.78
N ARG A 309 -1.52 8.42 18.99
CA ARG A 309 -0.63 7.28 19.24
C ARG A 309 -0.04 6.79 17.90
N VAL A 310 1.24 7.05 17.71
CA VAL A 310 2.06 6.42 16.68
C VAL A 310 2.87 5.30 17.31
N ALA A 311 3.04 4.19 16.62
CA ALA A 311 3.90 3.10 17.10
C ALA A 311 5.32 3.64 17.24
N LYS A 312 5.90 3.59 18.44
CA LYS A 312 7.30 3.96 18.65
C LYS A 312 8.18 2.78 18.25
N ILE A 313 8.82 2.89 17.10
CA ILE A 313 9.69 1.87 16.56
C ILE A 313 11.11 2.13 17.02
N ARG A 314 11.70 1.16 17.70
CA ARG A 314 13.11 1.19 18.08
C ARG A 314 13.69 -0.20 17.92
N PHE A 315 14.65 -0.35 17.00
CA PHE A 315 15.42 -1.57 16.91
C PHE A 315 16.30 -1.73 18.16
N PRO A 316 16.41 -2.95 18.70
CA PRO A 316 17.31 -3.21 19.83
C PRO A 316 18.77 -3.07 19.37
N ASP A 317 19.67 -3.00 20.36
CA ASP A 317 21.09 -3.08 20.06
C ASP A 317 21.40 -4.42 19.36
N PRO A 318 22.20 -4.41 18.29
CA PRO A 318 22.50 -5.61 17.51
C PRO A 318 23.23 -6.66 18.36
N ALA A 319 22.87 -7.92 18.19
CA ALA A 319 23.58 -9.03 18.86
C ALA A 319 25.06 -9.03 18.46
N PRO A 320 25.97 -9.47 19.35
CA PRO A 320 27.39 -9.58 19.02
C PRO A 320 27.62 -10.50 17.81
N SER A 321 28.43 -10.06 16.86
CA SER A 321 28.80 -10.82 15.66
C SER A 321 30.31 -10.69 15.35
N GLY A 322 30.78 -11.54 14.45
CA GLY A 322 32.10 -11.40 13.85
C GLY A 322 32.27 -10.07 13.07
N LYS A 323 33.46 -9.86 12.47
CA LYS A 323 33.73 -8.66 11.66
C LYS A 323 32.82 -8.62 10.44
N THR A 324 32.67 -9.75 9.73
CA THR A 324 31.85 -9.90 8.53
C THR A 324 30.78 -10.96 8.80
N PRO A 325 29.60 -10.58 9.29
CA PRO A 325 28.53 -11.52 9.65
C PRO A 325 27.87 -12.21 8.44
N LEU A 326 27.96 -11.66 7.24
CA LEU A 326 27.41 -12.28 6.03
C LEU A 326 28.26 -11.97 4.82
N THR A 327 28.54 -12.97 3.98
CA THR A 327 29.28 -12.81 2.73
C THR A 327 28.54 -13.56 1.62
N ALA A 328 28.40 -12.93 0.49
CA ALA A 328 27.94 -13.49 -0.77
C ALA A 328 29.12 -13.51 -1.74
N ALA A 329 29.33 -14.62 -2.45
CA ALA A 329 30.41 -14.78 -3.40
C ALA A 329 29.89 -15.36 -4.72
N ASP A 330 30.15 -14.66 -5.82
CA ASP A 330 29.85 -15.04 -7.21
C ASP A 330 28.39 -15.45 -7.43
N LEU A 331 27.45 -14.72 -6.80
CA LEU A 331 26.01 -15.05 -6.89
C LEU A 331 25.48 -14.74 -8.29
N SER A 332 24.82 -15.73 -8.90
CA SER A 332 24.07 -15.56 -10.14
C SER A 332 22.69 -16.15 -10.05
N LYS A 333 21.73 -15.56 -10.73
CA LYS A 333 20.34 -16.02 -10.76
C LYS A 333 19.66 -15.76 -12.09
N SER A 334 18.94 -16.79 -12.57
CA SER A 334 18.14 -16.72 -13.80
C SER A 334 16.78 -17.39 -13.57
N TYR A 335 15.76 -16.93 -14.28
CA TYR A 335 14.45 -17.58 -14.32
C TYR A 335 14.15 -17.99 -15.76
N GLY A 336 14.35 -19.28 -16.05
CA GLY A 336 14.26 -19.80 -17.41
C GLY A 336 15.32 -19.17 -18.32
N SER A 337 14.90 -18.43 -19.36
CA SER A 337 15.82 -17.71 -20.26
C SER A 337 16.15 -16.28 -19.81
N LEU A 338 15.56 -15.81 -18.73
CA LEU A 338 15.81 -14.46 -18.20
C LEU A 338 16.92 -14.51 -17.18
N GLU A 339 18.10 -14.00 -17.55
CA GLU A 339 19.18 -13.72 -16.61
C GLU A 339 18.82 -12.48 -15.79
N VAL A 340 18.86 -12.62 -14.44
CA VAL A 340 18.47 -11.55 -13.50
C VAL A 340 19.70 -10.76 -13.06
N PHE A 341 20.72 -11.46 -12.60
CA PHE A 341 22.05 -10.90 -12.31
C PHE A 341 23.11 -12.00 -12.32
N THR A 342 24.38 -11.63 -12.53
CA THR A 342 25.51 -12.55 -12.64
C THR A 342 26.71 -12.03 -11.88
N GLY A 343 27.39 -12.93 -11.13
CA GLY A 343 28.69 -12.65 -10.50
C GLY A 343 28.64 -11.60 -9.40
N VAL A 344 27.57 -11.56 -8.60
CA VAL A 344 27.44 -10.58 -7.52
C VAL A 344 28.26 -11.01 -6.31
N ASP A 345 29.23 -10.16 -5.93
CA ASP A 345 30.00 -10.27 -4.69
C ASP A 345 29.53 -9.20 -3.69
N LEU A 346 29.29 -9.59 -2.44
CA LEU A 346 28.91 -8.65 -1.38
C LEU A 346 29.38 -9.15 -0.01
N ALA A 347 30.22 -8.36 0.65
CA ALA A 347 30.64 -8.60 2.02
C ALA A 347 29.94 -7.60 2.96
N ILE A 348 29.11 -8.09 3.87
CA ILE A 348 28.39 -7.26 4.84
C ILE A 348 29.17 -7.26 6.15
N ASP A 349 29.88 -6.17 6.42
CA ASP A 349 30.62 -5.98 7.65
C ASP A 349 29.69 -5.52 8.79
N ARG A 350 30.15 -5.72 10.02
CA ARG A 350 29.40 -5.29 11.20
C ARG A 350 29.19 -3.77 11.17
N GLY A 351 27.94 -3.33 11.18
CA GLY A 351 27.53 -1.92 11.15
C GLY A 351 27.61 -1.28 9.78
N SER A 352 27.88 -2.02 8.70
CA SER A 352 27.87 -1.45 7.35
C SER A 352 26.46 -1.13 6.88
N GLN A 353 26.32 -0.05 6.12
CA GLN A 353 25.08 0.47 5.59
C GLN A 353 25.14 0.39 4.05
N VAL A 354 24.42 -0.57 3.47
CA VAL A 354 24.45 -0.84 2.03
C VAL A 354 23.08 -0.54 1.42
N VAL A 355 23.05 0.25 0.35
CA VAL A 355 21.84 0.42 -0.46
C VAL A 355 21.98 -0.37 -1.76
N VAL A 356 20.92 -1.08 -2.16
CA VAL A 356 20.87 -1.83 -3.42
C VAL A 356 19.95 -1.08 -4.39
N LEU A 357 20.53 -0.64 -5.50
CA LEU A 357 19.84 0.12 -6.55
C LEU A 357 19.79 -0.66 -7.86
N GLY A 358 18.82 -0.35 -8.69
CA GLY A 358 18.62 -0.96 -10.00
C GLY A 358 17.17 -0.79 -10.47
N LEU A 359 16.94 -0.92 -11.76
CA LEU A 359 15.59 -0.82 -12.35
C LEU A 359 14.65 -1.91 -11.82
N ASN A 360 13.35 -1.72 -12.03
CA ASN A 360 12.36 -2.74 -11.71
C ASN A 360 12.64 -4.01 -12.52
N GLY A 361 12.72 -5.14 -11.81
CA GLY A 361 13.10 -6.43 -12.42
C GLY A 361 14.61 -6.71 -12.44
N ALA A 362 15.48 -5.81 -11.95
CA ALA A 362 16.93 -6.03 -11.85
C ALA A 362 17.32 -7.07 -10.78
N GLY A 363 16.37 -7.65 -10.06
CA GLY A 363 16.63 -8.73 -9.11
C GLY A 363 16.89 -8.30 -7.67
N LYS A 364 16.58 -7.06 -7.29
CA LYS A 364 16.79 -6.54 -5.93
C LYS A 364 16.18 -7.44 -4.84
N THR A 365 14.88 -7.72 -4.94
CA THR A 365 14.17 -8.63 -4.03
C THR A 365 14.73 -10.05 -4.08
N THR A 366 15.08 -10.55 -5.28
CA THR A 366 15.69 -11.88 -5.46
C THR A 366 17.01 -11.99 -4.72
N LEU A 367 17.86 -10.95 -4.82
CA LEU A 367 19.13 -10.90 -4.07
C LEU A 367 18.89 -10.95 -2.56
N LEU A 368 17.95 -10.14 -2.04
CA LEU A 368 17.63 -10.16 -0.60
C LEU A 368 17.09 -11.53 -0.15
N ARG A 369 16.27 -12.21 -0.97
CA ARG A 369 15.77 -13.56 -0.68
C ARG A 369 16.88 -14.60 -0.66
N ILE A 370 17.86 -14.50 -1.56
CA ILE A 370 19.04 -15.37 -1.56
C ILE A 370 19.89 -15.10 -0.32
N LEU A 371 20.15 -13.84 0.03
CA LEU A 371 20.89 -13.47 1.25
C LEU A 371 20.17 -13.94 2.52
N ALA A 372 18.84 -13.96 2.51
CA ALA A 372 17.99 -14.45 3.60
C ALA A 372 17.92 -15.98 3.66
N GLY A 373 18.47 -16.73 2.68
CA GLY A 373 18.39 -18.18 2.60
C GLY A 373 17.00 -18.72 2.26
N ILE A 374 16.12 -17.88 1.70
CA ILE A 374 14.76 -18.25 1.27
C ILE A 374 14.80 -18.83 -0.15
N GLU A 375 15.72 -18.36 -0.97
CA GLU A 375 15.91 -18.79 -2.35
C GLU A 375 17.36 -19.21 -2.58
N GLU A 376 17.59 -20.24 -3.39
CA GLU A 376 18.92 -20.70 -3.75
C GLU A 376 19.42 -19.95 -5.00
N PRO A 377 20.69 -19.51 -5.03
CA PRO A 377 21.31 -19.00 -6.24
C PRO A 377 21.54 -20.13 -7.25
N ASP A 378 21.68 -19.80 -8.54
CA ASP A 378 22.07 -20.77 -9.57
C ASP A 378 23.56 -21.11 -9.50
N THR A 379 24.39 -20.08 -9.22
CA THR A 379 25.83 -20.22 -8.94
C THR A 379 26.22 -19.33 -7.77
N GLY A 380 27.40 -19.62 -7.20
CA GLY A 380 27.90 -18.90 -6.03
C GLY A 380 27.33 -19.42 -4.72
N GLU A 381 27.66 -18.76 -3.64
CA GLU A 381 27.24 -19.17 -2.30
C GLU A 381 27.11 -18.00 -1.33
N VAL A 382 26.19 -18.15 -0.38
CA VAL A 382 26.04 -17.26 0.77
C VAL A 382 26.65 -17.92 2.00
N ARG A 383 27.64 -17.25 2.62
CA ARG A 383 28.35 -17.77 3.80
C ARG A 383 27.98 -16.96 5.03
N PRO A 384 27.28 -17.58 6.02
CA PRO A 384 27.06 -16.93 7.30
C PRO A 384 28.36 -16.88 8.12
N GLY A 385 28.68 -15.72 8.65
CA GLY A 385 29.79 -15.53 9.58
C GLY A 385 29.40 -15.85 11.02
N HIS A 386 30.38 -15.69 11.92
CA HIS A 386 30.17 -16.00 13.33
C HIS A 386 29.13 -15.10 13.99
N GLY A 387 28.14 -15.70 14.66
CA GLY A 387 27.11 -15.00 15.41
C GLY A 387 26.08 -14.26 14.56
N LEU A 388 25.94 -14.61 13.26
CA LEU A 388 24.90 -14.00 12.41
C LEU A 388 23.52 -14.20 13.02
N ARG A 389 22.80 -13.08 13.17
CA ARG A 389 21.35 -13.02 13.42
C ARG A 389 20.73 -12.15 12.36
N LEU A 390 20.07 -12.80 11.41
CA LEU A 390 19.49 -12.13 10.26
C LEU A 390 18.04 -11.71 10.56
N GLY A 391 17.70 -10.48 10.23
CA GLY A 391 16.32 -9.99 10.19
C GLY A 391 15.96 -9.64 8.75
N TYR A 392 14.91 -10.25 8.22
CA TYR A 392 14.43 -9.96 6.87
C TYR A 392 13.03 -9.35 6.89
N TYR A 393 12.90 -8.19 6.30
CA TYR A 393 11.63 -7.55 6.02
C TYR A 393 11.34 -7.66 4.52
N ALA A 394 10.38 -8.53 4.17
CA ALA A 394 9.99 -8.80 2.80
C ALA A 394 8.94 -7.82 2.28
N GLN A 395 9.01 -7.52 1.01
CA GLN A 395 7.93 -6.88 0.28
C GLN A 395 6.64 -7.72 0.41
N GLU A 396 5.46 -7.07 0.43
CA GLU A 396 4.14 -7.73 0.49
C GLU A 396 3.90 -8.61 1.74
N HIS A 397 4.68 -8.46 2.81
CA HIS A 397 4.51 -9.20 4.07
C HIS A 397 4.65 -10.72 3.96
N GLU A 398 5.42 -11.23 3.00
CA GLU A 398 5.66 -12.68 2.78
C GLU A 398 6.21 -13.40 4.03
N THR A 399 6.84 -12.66 4.96
CA THR A 399 7.35 -13.22 6.22
C THR A 399 6.27 -13.50 7.26
N LEU A 400 5.03 -13.05 7.04
CA LEU A 400 3.91 -13.27 7.96
C LEU A 400 3.17 -14.57 7.62
N ASP A 401 3.04 -15.44 8.61
CA ASP A 401 2.11 -16.57 8.51
C ASP A 401 0.68 -16.08 8.75
N THR A 402 -0.05 -15.90 7.65
CA THR A 402 -1.42 -15.38 7.68
C THR A 402 -2.42 -16.30 8.37
N SER A 403 -2.10 -17.59 8.53
CA SER A 403 -2.94 -18.57 9.24
C SER A 403 -2.83 -18.45 10.75
N ARG A 404 -1.74 -17.86 11.25
CA ARG A 404 -1.47 -17.68 12.68
C ARG A 404 -1.99 -16.36 13.23
N THR A 405 -2.15 -16.31 14.55
CA THR A 405 -2.49 -15.06 15.24
C THR A 405 -1.31 -14.11 15.27
N VAL A 406 -1.57 -12.82 15.56
CA VAL A 406 -0.54 -11.80 15.77
C VAL A 406 0.46 -12.25 16.84
N LEU A 407 -0.02 -12.76 17.97
CA LEU A 407 0.83 -13.27 19.05
C LEU A 407 1.67 -14.45 18.62
N ALA A 408 1.11 -15.40 17.87
CA ALA A 408 1.82 -16.59 17.40
C ALA A 408 2.92 -16.25 16.39
N ASN A 409 2.71 -15.28 15.50
CA ASN A 409 3.75 -14.75 14.61
C ASN A 409 4.91 -14.14 15.41
N MET A 410 4.62 -13.31 16.40
CA MET A 410 5.64 -12.71 17.26
C MET A 410 6.46 -13.75 18.04
N LYS A 411 5.80 -14.77 18.60
CA LYS A 411 6.48 -15.86 19.30
C LYS A 411 7.40 -16.68 18.39
N SER A 412 7.05 -16.85 17.12
CA SER A 412 7.93 -17.51 16.15
C SER A 412 9.19 -16.71 15.83
N ALA A 413 9.11 -15.38 15.85
CA ALA A 413 10.27 -14.50 15.63
C ALA A 413 11.20 -14.40 16.87
N ALA A 414 10.67 -14.63 18.07
CA ALA A 414 11.43 -14.56 19.33
C ALA A 414 10.97 -15.66 20.30
N PRO A 415 11.35 -16.92 20.08
CA PRO A 415 10.92 -18.04 20.91
C PRO A 415 11.39 -17.94 22.36
N ASP A 416 12.49 -17.23 22.60
CA ASP A 416 13.10 -17.05 23.93
C ASP A 416 12.38 -15.99 24.79
N LEU A 417 11.53 -15.14 24.20
CA LEU A 417 10.80 -14.12 24.93
C LEU A 417 9.55 -14.69 25.59
N ASN A 418 9.31 -14.28 26.85
CA ASN A 418 8.06 -14.60 27.51
C ASN A 418 6.88 -13.81 26.91
N GLU A 419 5.67 -14.32 27.11
CA GLU A 419 4.46 -13.74 26.51
C GLU A 419 4.19 -12.29 26.96
N THR A 420 4.56 -11.95 28.21
CA THR A 420 4.36 -10.61 28.74
C THR A 420 5.22 -9.59 27.99
N ASP A 421 6.48 -9.91 27.70
CA ASP A 421 7.37 -9.03 26.93
C ASP A 421 6.94 -8.93 25.48
N VAL A 422 6.51 -10.04 24.87
CA VAL A 422 5.93 -10.03 23.51
C VAL A 422 4.71 -9.13 23.44
N ARG A 423 3.77 -9.23 24.40
CA ARG A 423 2.57 -8.36 24.46
C ARG A 423 2.95 -6.89 24.71
N LYS A 424 4.01 -6.62 25.47
CA LYS A 424 4.52 -5.27 25.70
C LYS A 424 5.05 -4.64 24.39
N VAL A 425 5.83 -5.40 23.60
CA VAL A 425 6.29 -4.94 22.29
C VAL A 425 5.10 -4.73 21.35
N LEU A 426 4.17 -5.69 21.26
CA LEU A 426 2.94 -5.54 20.46
C LEU A 426 2.15 -4.28 20.87
N GLY A 427 2.07 -3.98 22.17
CA GLY A 427 1.45 -2.76 22.68
C GLY A 427 2.12 -1.48 22.15
N SER A 428 3.46 -1.47 22.02
CA SER A 428 4.20 -0.34 21.43
C SER A 428 3.92 -0.18 19.93
N PHE A 429 3.54 -1.27 19.24
CA PHE A 429 3.10 -1.28 17.85
C PHE A 429 1.58 -1.16 17.68
N LEU A 430 0.87 -0.72 18.75
CA LEU A 430 -0.56 -0.48 18.77
C LEU A 430 -1.45 -1.73 18.61
N PHE A 431 -0.93 -2.90 18.92
CA PHE A 431 -1.74 -4.11 19.10
C PHE A 431 -2.04 -4.30 20.59
N SER A 432 -3.31 -4.24 20.98
CA SER A 432 -3.71 -4.34 22.39
C SER A 432 -5.00 -5.14 22.55
N GLY A 433 -5.19 -5.70 23.75
CA GLY A 433 -6.38 -6.47 24.07
C GLY A 433 -6.57 -7.64 23.10
N ASP A 434 -7.76 -7.73 22.49
CA ASP A 434 -8.15 -8.80 21.58
C ASP A 434 -7.42 -8.76 20.22
N ASP A 435 -6.74 -7.65 19.90
CA ASP A 435 -6.02 -7.53 18.62
C ASP A 435 -4.89 -8.56 18.49
N VAL A 436 -4.28 -8.97 19.59
CA VAL A 436 -3.15 -9.92 19.59
C VAL A 436 -3.58 -11.35 19.26
N GLU A 437 -4.85 -11.67 19.45
CA GLU A 437 -5.42 -12.99 19.16
C GLU A 437 -6.03 -13.07 17.75
N LYS A 438 -6.09 -11.96 17.01
CA LYS A 438 -6.60 -11.95 15.64
C LYS A 438 -5.67 -12.71 14.71
N PRO A 439 -6.20 -13.49 13.74
CA PRO A 439 -5.40 -14.06 12.67
C PRO A 439 -4.76 -12.95 11.83
N ALA A 440 -3.50 -13.13 11.40
CA ALA A 440 -2.82 -12.12 10.58
C ALA A 440 -3.48 -11.92 9.20
N ALA A 441 -4.29 -12.89 8.74
CA ALA A 441 -5.08 -12.78 7.52
C ALA A 441 -6.07 -11.62 7.52
N VAL A 442 -6.67 -11.28 8.68
CA VAL A 442 -7.71 -10.23 8.78
C VAL A 442 -7.14 -8.83 9.01
N LEU A 443 -5.82 -8.71 9.18
CA LEU A 443 -5.15 -7.44 9.37
C LEU A 443 -5.15 -6.61 8.07
N SER A 444 -5.32 -5.30 8.20
CA SER A 444 -5.08 -4.34 7.12
C SER A 444 -3.60 -4.33 6.71
N GLY A 445 -3.29 -3.84 5.49
CA GLY A 445 -1.90 -3.73 5.03
C GLY A 445 -0.98 -3.02 6.02
N GLY A 446 -1.40 -1.87 6.56
CA GLY A 446 -0.62 -1.14 7.57
C GLY A 446 -0.47 -1.88 8.92
N GLU A 447 -1.45 -2.70 9.32
CA GLU A 447 -1.32 -3.56 10.51
C GLU A 447 -0.35 -4.70 10.25
N LYS A 448 -0.37 -5.31 9.06
CA LYS A 448 0.62 -6.32 8.66
C LYS A 448 2.03 -5.75 8.66
N THR A 449 2.22 -4.53 8.11
CA THR A 449 3.51 -3.81 8.16
C THR A 449 3.98 -3.60 9.60
N ARG A 450 3.12 -3.13 10.51
CA ARG A 450 3.47 -2.95 11.91
C ARG A 450 3.83 -4.27 12.60
N LEU A 451 3.12 -5.37 12.29
CA LEU A 451 3.44 -6.68 12.82
C LEU A 451 4.80 -7.19 12.32
N ALA A 452 5.09 -7.08 11.02
CA ALA A 452 6.38 -7.46 10.45
C ALA A 452 7.54 -6.66 11.07
N LEU A 453 7.36 -5.35 11.27
CA LEU A 453 8.35 -4.50 11.96
C LEU A 453 8.50 -4.88 13.45
N ALA A 454 7.41 -5.23 14.14
CA ALA A 454 7.47 -5.71 15.52
C ALA A 454 8.25 -7.01 15.62
N MET A 455 8.10 -7.93 14.66
CA MET A 455 8.89 -9.17 14.58
C MET A 455 10.38 -8.89 14.39
N LEU A 456 10.75 -7.91 13.55
CA LEU A 456 12.14 -7.48 13.42
C LEU A 456 12.71 -6.93 14.73
N VAL A 457 11.94 -6.13 15.46
CA VAL A 457 12.37 -5.57 16.74
C VAL A 457 12.68 -6.65 17.76
N VAL A 458 11.92 -7.74 17.81
CA VAL A 458 12.15 -8.82 18.79
C VAL A 458 13.24 -9.80 18.36
N SER A 459 13.62 -9.83 17.10
CA SER A 459 14.62 -10.79 16.57
C SER A 459 16.05 -10.54 17.05
N SER A 460 16.35 -9.34 17.60
CA SER A 460 17.71 -8.89 17.98
C SER A 460 18.74 -9.14 16.87
N ALA A 461 18.31 -8.93 15.63
CA ALA A 461 19.13 -9.10 14.45
C ALA A 461 20.38 -8.23 14.51
N ASN A 462 21.49 -8.65 13.91
CA ASN A 462 22.69 -7.86 13.72
C ASN A 462 22.96 -7.51 12.25
N VAL A 463 22.19 -8.14 11.34
CA VAL A 463 22.08 -7.79 9.92
C VAL A 463 20.60 -7.67 9.58
N LEU A 464 20.17 -6.52 9.10
CA LEU A 464 18.82 -6.28 8.60
C LEU A 464 18.83 -6.25 7.07
N LEU A 465 17.99 -7.05 6.45
CA LEU A 465 17.66 -7.00 5.03
C LEU A 465 16.28 -6.37 4.91
N LEU A 466 16.19 -5.18 4.33
CA LEU A 466 14.97 -4.38 4.26
C LEU A 466 14.55 -4.17 2.80
N ASP A 467 13.42 -4.76 2.41
CA ASP A 467 12.83 -4.62 1.08
C ASP A 467 11.63 -3.69 1.12
N GLU A 468 11.81 -2.45 0.67
CA GLU A 468 10.79 -1.39 0.65
C GLU A 468 10.09 -1.18 2.01
N PRO A 469 10.82 -0.91 3.11
CA PRO A 469 10.25 -0.89 4.46
C PRO A 469 9.32 0.29 4.73
N THR A 470 9.32 1.32 3.88
CA THR A 470 8.47 2.50 4.00
C THR A 470 7.18 2.42 3.16
N ASN A 471 7.07 1.41 2.29
CA ASN A 471 5.90 1.23 1.44
C ASN A 471 4.63 0.96 2.26
N ASN A 472 3.51 1.49 1.77
CA ASN A 472 2.19 1.34 2.39
C ASN A 472 2.08 1.91 3.83
N LEU A 473 3.01 2.76 4.26
CA LEU A 473 2.94 3.45 5.56
C LEU A 473 2.32 4.83 5.43
N ASP A 474 1.53 5.21 6.43
CA ASP A 474 1.12 6.61 6.58
C ASP A 474 2.33 7.49 6.99
N PRO A 475 2.30 8.80 6.74
CA PRO A 475 3.44 9.68 6.97
C PRO A 475 4.02 9.62 8.38
N ALA A 476 3.18 9.40 9.40
CA ALA A 476 3.63 9.33 10.79
C ALA A 476 4.36 8.00 11.06
N SER A 477 3.81 6.87 10.60
CA SER A 477 4.46 5.56 10.71
C SER A 477 5.76 5.51 9.89
N ARG A 478 5.78 6.14 8.69
CA ARG A 478 7.00 6.26 7.87
C ARG A 478 8.10 7.01 8.63
N ALA A 479 7.78 8.14 9.27
CA ALA A 479 8.76 8.91 10.04
C ALA A 479 9.38 8.08 11.20
N GLU A 480 8.60 7.25 11.88
CA GLU A 480 9.10 6.37 12.94
C GLU A 480 10.03 5.26 12.41
N VAL A 481 9.72 4.68 11.24
CA VAL A 481 10.60 3.69 10.58
C VAL A 481 11.92 4.33 10.18
N LEU A 482 11.89 5.52 9.58
CA LEU A 482 13.09 6.28 9.19
C LEU A 482 13.95 6.62 10.42
N ASP A 483 13.33 7.05 11.53
CA ASP A 483 14.05 7.32 12.78
C ASP A 483 14.65 6.03 13.38
N ALA A 484 13.96 4.89 13.27
CA ALA A 484 14.47 3.60 13.72
C ALA A 484 15.67 3.14 12.88
N ILE A 485 15.62 3.26 11.55
CA ILE A 485 16.74 2.94 10.64
C ILE A 485 17.95 3.81 10.98
N ARG A 486 17.77 5.12 11.10
CA ARG A 486 18.84 6.08 11.44
C ARG A 486 19.56 5.75 12.73
N ARG A 487 18.87 5.20 13.72
CA ARG A 487 19.42 4.89 15.05
C ARG A 487 19.98 3.48 15.19
N TYR A 488 19.75 2.64 14.20
CA TYR A 488 20.19 1.26 14.27
C TYR A 488 21.69 1.14 14.07
N ALA A 489 22.39 0.49 15.01
CA ALA A 489 23.87 0.36 15.00
C ALA A 489 24.37 -0.94 14.36
N GLY A 490 23.47 -1.82 13.89
CA GLY A 490 23.84 -3.04 13.16
C GLY A 490 24.02 -2.81 11.66
N ALA A 491 24.34 -3.88 10.94
CA ALA A 491 24.44 -3.80 9.49
C ALA A 491 23.04 -3.77 8.83
N VAL A 492 22.89 -2.99 7.76
CA VAL A 492 21.64 -2.88 6.99
C VAL A 492 21.93 -3.02 5.50
N VAL A 493 21.13 -3.84 4.82
CA VAL A 493 21.02 -3.86 3.36
C VAL A 493 19.62 -3.39 3.00
N LEU A 494 19.52 -2.25 2.33
CA LEU A 494 18.27 -1.58 2.02
C LEU A 494 17.99 -1.57 0.53
N VAL A 495 16.82 -2.06 0.15
CA VAL A 495 16.21 -1.83 -1.17
C VAL A 495 15.09 -0.83 -0.99
N THR A 496 15.12 0.30 -1.70
CA THR A 496 14.06 1.29 -1.61
C THR A 496 14.06 2.27 -2.78
N HIS A 497 12.87 2.81 -3.09
CA HIS A 497 12.66 3.97 -3.98
C HIS A 497 12.45 5.27 -3.18
N ASP A 498 12.56 5.22 -1.86
CA ASP A 498 12.31 6.32 -0.95
C ASP A 498 13.63 7.05 -0.62
N GLU A 499 13.84 8.23 -1.22
CA GLU A 499 15.02 9.08 -0.94
C GLU A 499 15.19 9.33 0.57
N GLY A 500 14.09 9.57 1.30
CA GLY A 500 14.15 9.76 2.74
C GLY A 500 14.61 8.52 3.51
N ALA A 501 14.41 7.31 2.98
CA ALA A 501 14.94 6.08 3.58
C ALA A 501 16.46 5.95 3.34
N VAL A 502 16.93 6.33 2.18
CA VAL A 502 18.39 6.37 1.88
C VAL A 502 19.07 7.43 2.72
N GLU A 503 18.51 8.65 2.84
CA GLU A 503 19.03 9.69 3.73
C GLU A 503 19.04 9.25 5.21
N ALA A 504 18.02 8.50 5.65
CA ALA A 504 17.96 7.99 7.02
C ALA A 504 18.98 6.89 7.28
N LEU A 505 19.26 6.05 6.27
CA LEU A 505 20.27 5.01 6.33
C LEU A 505 21.69 5.59 6.40
N ASP A 506 21.95 6.69 5.67
CA ASP A 506 23.29 7.26 5.48
C ASP A 506 24.30 6.20 4.98
N PRO A 507 24.11 5.65 3.75
CA PRO A 507 24.81 4.45 3.32
C PRO A 507 26.31 4.68 3.13
N ASP A 508 27.11 3.65 3.46
CA ASP A 508 28.55 3.60 3.18
C ASP A 508 28.82 3.21 1.73
N ARG A 509 27.95 2.30 1.20
CA ARG A 509 28.16 1.63 -0.08
C ARG A 509 26.87 1.47 -0.85
N VAL A 510 27.01 1.37 -2.17
CA VAL A 510 25.93 1.06 -3.10
C VAL A 510 26.26 -0.21 -3.88
N LEU A 511 25.27 -1.08 -4.06
CA LEU A 511 25.33 -2.21 -4.97
C LEU A 511 24.38 -1.95 -6.14
N LEU A 512 24.92 -1.93 -7.35
CA LEU A 512 24.16 -1.69 -8.58
C LEU A 512 23.79 -3.01 -9.24
N LEU A 513 22.50 -3.25 -9.45
CA LEU A 513 21.98 -4.40 -10.17
C LEU A 513 21.43 -3.97 -11.54
N PRO A 514 21.51 -4.83 -12.60
CA PRO A 514 21.95 -6.24 -12.59
C PRO A 514 23.45 -6.47 -12.65
N ASP A 515 24.27 -5.42 -12.81
CA ASP A 515 25.71 -5.53 -13.13
C ASP A 515 26.55 -6.06 -11.95
N GLY A 516 26.00 -6.10 -10.74
CA GLY A 516 26.70 -6.59 -9.53
C GLY A 516 27.85 -5.68 -9.08
N VAL A 517 27.89 -4.42 -9.52
CA VAL A 517 28.96 -3.49 -9.20
C VAL A 517 28.74 -2.89 -7.81
N GLU A 518 29.70 -3.08 -6.93
CA GLU A 518 29.75 -2.44 -5.62
C GLU A 518 30.65 -1.19 -5.68
N ASP A 519 30.15 -0.06 -5.15
CA ASP A 519 30.90 1.20 -5.08
C ASP A 519 30.65 1.91 -3.73
N LEU A 520 31.47 2.91 -3.42
CA LEU A 520 31.21 3.80 -2.30
C LEU A 520 30.02 4.70 -2.59
N TRP A 521 29.22 4.96 -1.57
CA TRP A 521 28.08 5.85 -1.74
C TRP A 521 28.52 7.26 -2.15
N ASN A 522 27.89 7.79 -3.18
CA ASN A 522 28.05 9.15 -3.67
C ASN A 522 26.67 9.76 -3.92
N PRO A 523 26.44 11.05 -3.60
CA PRO A 523 25.19 11.76 -3.90
C PRO A 523 24.71 11.66 -5.35
N ASP A 524 25.59 11.43 -6.32
CA ASP A 524 25.22 11.22 -7.72
C ASP A 524 24.34 9.98 -7.94
N TYR A 525 24.40 9.01 -7.03
CA TYR A 525 23.49 7.85 -7.05
C TYR A 525 22.07 8.18 -6.60
N ALA A 526 21.82 9.36 -6.02
CA ALA A 526 20.49 9.78 -5.60
C ALA A 526 19.51 9.86 -6.80
N ASP A 527 20.00 10.25 -7.98
CA ASP A 527 19.18 10.29 -9.19
C ASP A 527 18.69 8.88 -9.61
N LEU A 528 19.46 7.83 -9.30
CA LEU A 528 19.08 6.45 -9.58
C LEU A 528 17.99 5.93 -8.64
N ILE A 529 17.82 6.49 -7.45
CA ILE A 529 16.75 6.12 -6.50
C ILE A 529 15.39 6.42 -7.11
N SER A 530 15.26 7.58 -7.75
CA SER A 530 14.01 8.01 -8.38
C SER A 530 13.68 7.24 -9.67
N LEU A 531 14.68 6.60 -10.29
CA LEU A 531 14.54 5.80 -11.52
C LEU A 531 14.35 4.30 -11.22
N ALA A 532 14.74 3.87 -10.04
CA ALA A 532 14.66 2.47 -9.59
C ALA A 532 13.26 2.08 -9.17
#